data_8d133f89f7487cc0d2035a2ee374331d
#
_entry.id   8d133f89f7487cc0d2035a2ee374331d
#
_cell.length_a   1.000
_cell.length_b   1.000
_cell.length_c   1.000
_cell.angle_alpha   90.00
_cell.angle_beta   90.00
_cell.angle_gamma   90.00
#
_symmetry.space_group_name_H-M   'P 1'
#
loop_
_entity.id
_entity.type
_entity.pdbx_description
1 polymer ?
#
loop_
_entity_poly.entity_id
_entity_poly.type
_entity_poly.pdbx_seq_one_letter_code
_entity_poly.pdbx_strand_id
1 'polypeptide(L)'
;ADGLGMLAAMEQHQRIILEVNPNLKHMHGSVAIPIGAVDMLVEVDRPQYVIPNIPSTETEKKIGEAVASLVHDGDTIQLGIGGIPNAVGSFLTDKHDLGIHSEMFTSCMMDLINAGVITGKKKTYDKGLHVCAFAEGVPELYDFLSSREDCILRTGRDVVDPFEIAKQDNMVSINTLVEMDLTGQVCAESIGPKQISGSGGAFCFAYGTYRSKGGRSILAFPARSGKGHSKIKATLTPGAVVTTPRNYVDYIVTEFGIAELKGKTIRERADALISALYVDQPCRK
;
A
#
# COMPACT_ATOMS: atom_id res chain seq x y z
N ALA A 1 7.46 -5.07 -14.75
CA ALA A 1 6.80 -6.37 -14.67
C ALA A 1 5.54 -6.24 -13.82
N ASP A 2 4.46 -6.83 -14.27
CA ASP A 2 3.15 -6.79 -13.62
C ASP A 2 2.59 -8.20 -13.54
N GLY A 3 2.42 -8.69 -12.31
CA GLY A 3 1.82 -10.00 -12.02
C GLY A 3 0.35 -9.91 -11.58
N LEU A 4 -0.20 -8.70 -11.43
CA LEU A 4 -1.45 -8.48 -10.71
C LEU A 4 -2.65 -9.22 -11.32
N GLY A 5 -2.91 -9.01 -12.61
CA GLY A 5 -4.08 -9.58 -13.28
C GLY A 5 -3.77 -10.45 -14.49
N MET A 6 -2.53 -10.59 -14.88
CA MET A 6 -2.13 -11.17 -16.17
C MET A 6 -2.59 -12.62 -16.34
N LEU A 7 -2.34 -13.50 -15.38
CA LEU A 7 -2.77 -14.90 -15.47
C LEU A 7 -4.29 -15.05 -15.47
N ALA A 8 -4.99 -14.25 -14.67
CA ALA A 8 -6.47 -14.26 -14.65
C ALA A 8 -7.05 -13.79 -15.99
N ALA A 9 -6.44 -12.78 -16.62
CA ALA A 9 -6.81 -12.33 -17.95
C ALA A 9 -6.58 -13.44 -18.99
N MET A 10 -5.46 -14.15 -18.95
CA MET A 10 -5.15 -15.26 -19.83
C MET A 10 -6.15 -16.42 -19.73
N GLU A 11 -6.57 -16.75 -18.50
CA GLU A 11 -7.56 -17.81 -18.26
C GLU A 11 -8.95 -17.48 -18.83
N GLN A 12 -9.29 -16.20 -18.97
CA GLN A 12 -10.63 -15.74 -19.37
C GLN A 12 -10.70 -15.29 -20.83
N HIS A 13 -9.58 -15.12 -21.55
CA HIS A 13 -9.55 -14.53 -22.88
C HIS A 13 -9.18 -15.56 -23.95
N GLN A 14 -9.80 -15.41 -25.13
CA GLN A 14 -9.56 -16.26 -26.30
C GLN A 14 -8.32 -15.85 -27.10
N ARG A 15 -7.87 -14.62 -26.94
CA ARG A 15 -6.67 -14.09 -27.63
C ARG A 15 -5.79 -13.35 -26.66
N ILE A 16 -4.50 -13.65 -26.71
CA ILE A 16 -3.45 -13.04 -25.92
C ILE A 16 -2.49 -12.32 -26.83
N ILE A 17 -2.47 -11.00 -26.72
CA ILE A 17 -1.53 -10.13 -27.41
C ILE A 17 -0.53 -9.64 -26.37
N LEU A 18 0.74 -9.98 -26.55
CA LEU A 18 1.80 -9.60 -25.63
C LEU A 18 2.70 -8.54 -26.26
N GLU A 19 2.82 -7.41 -25.58
CA GLU A 19 3.83 -6.40 -25.90
C GLU A 19 5.17 -6.80 -25.30
N VAL A 20 6.21 -6.84 -26.13
CA VAL A 20 7.60 -7.17 -25.73
C VAL A 20 8.47 -5.94 -25.89
N ASN A 21 9.10 -5.52 -24.81
CA ASN A 21 10.00 -4.37 -24.76
C ASN A 21 11.37 -4.79 -24.21
N PRO A 22 12.46 -4.70 -25.00
CA PRO A 22 13.80 -5.13 -24.56
C PRO A 22 14.36 -4.28 -23.42
N ASN A 23 13.79 -3.09 -23.17
CA ASN A 23 14.23 -2.22 -22.07
C ASN A 23 13.62 -2.61 -20.71
N LEU A 24 12.64 -3.53 -20.68
CA LEU A 24 12.10 -4.01 -19.41
C LEU A 24 13.06 -4.99 -18.76
N LYS A 25 13.37 -4.76 -17.49
CA LYS A 25 14.23 -5.65 -16.72
C LYS A 25 13.49 -6.93 -16.32
N HIS A 26 14.19 -8.04 -16.32
CA HIS A 26 13.68 -9.30 -15.79
C HIS A 26 13.50 -9.21 -14.29
N MET A 27 12.43 -9.79 -13.77
CA MET A 27 12.21 -9.97 -12.34
C MET A 27 12.02 -11.46 -12.04
N HIS A 28 12.59 -11.94 -10.94
CA HIS A 28 12.42 -13.32 -10.49
C HIS A 28 11.00 -13.55 -9.98
N GLY A 29 10.45 -14.75 -10.19
CA GLY A 29 9.14 -15.12 -9.66
C GLY A 29 8.33 -16.07 -10.53
N SER A 30 7.05 -16.20 -10.18
CA SER A 30 6.13 -17.20 -10.74
C SER A 30 5.28 -16.68 -11.91
N VAL A 31 5.48 -15.45 -12.36
CA VAL A 31 4.68 -14.85 -13.44
C VAL A 31 5.40 -15.02 -14.78
N ALA A 32 5.55 -16.27 -15.21
CA ALA A 32 6.10 -16.60 -16.52
C ALA A 32 4.95 -17.03 -17.45
N ILE A 33 4.94 -16.49 -18.67
CA ILE A 33 3.98 -16.85 -19.71
C ILE A 33 4.68 -17.74 -20.72
N PRO A 34 4.22 -18.98 -20.96
CA PRO A 34 4.74 -19.80 -22.06
C PRO A 34 4.48 -19.11 -23.40
N ILE A 35 5.50 -19.00 -24.25
CA ILE A 35 5.37 -18.35 -25.55
C ILE A 35 4.28 -18.96 -26.43
N GLY A 36 4.07 -20.28 -26.30
CA GLY A 36 3.01 -20.99 -27.03
C GLY A 36 1.58 -20.66 -26.60
N ALA A 37 1.39 -19.92 -25.50
CA ALA A 37 0.08 -19.42 -25.06
C ALA A 37 -0.25 -18.03 -25.62
N VAL A 38 0.65 -17.43 -26.40
CA VAL A 38 0.52 -16.08 -26.93
C VAL A 38 0.13 -16.13 -28.41
N ASP A 39 -0.97 -15.48 -28.80
CA ASP A 39 -1.44 -15.45 -30.19
C ASP A 39 -0.68 -14.42 -31.05
N MET A 40 -0.22 -13.32 -30.42
CA MET A 40 0.48 -12.26 -31.13
C MET A 40 1.52 -11.59 -30.21
N LEU A 41 2.70 -11.36 -30.76
CA LEU A 41 3.75 -10.55 -30.14
C LEU A 41 3.82 -9.19 -30.84
N VAL A 42 3.87 -8.13 -30.07
CA VAL A 42 4.10 -6.76 -30.55
C VAL A 42 5.41 -6.28 -29.96
N GLU A 43 6.40 -6.12 -30.81
CA GLU A 43 7.70 -5.58 -30.39
C GLU A 43 7.63 -4.06 -30.32
N VAL A 44 8.07 -3.51 -29.19
CA VAL A 44 8.19 -2.07 -28.97
C VAL A 44 9.57 -1.76 -28.40
N ASP A 45 10.11 -0.61 -28.74
CA ASP A 45 11.37 -0.10 -28.21
C ASP A 45 11.09 1.28 -27.58
N ARG A 46 10.82 1.28 -26.28
CA ARG A 46 10.57 2.50 -25.51
C ARG A 46 11.22 2.43 -24.14
N PRO A 47 11.61 3.57 -23.55
CA PRO A 47 12.13 3.60 -22.19
C PRO A 47 11.16 2.95 -21.20
N GLN A 48 11.70 2.30 -20.18
CA GLN A 48 10.91 1.81 -19.05
C GLN A 48 10.23 2.98 -18.33
N TYR A 49 8.98 2.80 -17.95
CA TYR A 49 8.26 3.78 -17.13
C TYR A 49 8.94 3.94 -15.77
N VAL A 50 9.10 5.17 -15.33
CA VAL A 50 9.73 5.50 -14.04
C VAL A 50 8.87 6.46 -13.25
N ILE A 51 8.85 6.29 -11.94
CA ILE A 51 8.24 7.22 -10.99
C ILE A 51 9.39 7.88 -10.22
N PRO A 52 9.57 9.20 -10.34
CA PRO A 52 10.62 9.88 -9.62
C PRO A 52 10.35 9.94 -8.11
N ASN A 53 11.40 9.88 -7.31
CA ASN A 53 11.30 10.15 -5.88
C ASN A 53 11.00 11.63 -5.65
N ILE A 54 9.82 11.92 -5.09
CA ILE A 54 9.43 13.27 -4.71
C ILE A 54 9.76 13.46 -3.22
N PRO A 55 10.49 14.53 -2.84
CA PRO A 55 10.76 14.83 -1.44
C PRO A 55 9.46 15.00 -0.64
N SER A 56 9.43 14.43 0.56
CA SER A 56 8.28 14.54 1.45
C SER A 56 8.18 15.96 2.03
N THR A 57 6.97 16.48 2.10
CA THR A 57 6.65 17.74 2.77
C THR A 57 6.75 17.60 4.29
N GLU A 58 6.80 18.71 5.03
CA GLU A 58 6.82 18.69 6.50
C GLU A 58 5.56 18.01 7.10
N THR A 59 4.41 18.19 6.45
CA THR A 59 3.16 17.48 6.82
C THR A 59 3.32 15.98 6.65
N GLU A 60 3.86 15.52 5.53
CA GLU A 60 4.08 14.09 5.26
C GLU A 60 5.13 13.48 6.18
N LYS A 61 6.16 14.23 6.56
CA LYS A 61 7.16 13.78 7.56
C LYS A 61 6.52 13.54 8.92
N LYS A 62 5.67 14.45 9.43
CA LYS A 62 4.94 14.25 10.69
C LYS A 62 4.05 13.01 10.65
N ILE A 63 3.36 12.80 9.53
CA ILE A 63 2.56 11.60 9.31
C ILE A 63 3.46 10.36 9.27
N GLY A 64 4.57 10.41 8.54
CA GLY A 64 5.54 9.32 8.43
C GLY A 64 6.10 8.88 9.77
N GLU A 65 6.49 9.84 10.63
CA GLU A 65 6.97 9.59 11.99
C GLU A 65 5.89 8.90 12.84
N ALA A 66 4.66 9.42 12.79
CA ALA A 66 3.54 8.84 13.52
C ALA A 66 3.20 7.41 13.04
N VAL A 67 3.23 7.15 11.73
CA VAL A 67 3.04 5.80 11.16
C VAL A 67 4.17 4.87 11.62
N ALA A 68 5.43 5.31 11.56
CA ALA A 68 6.58 4.50 11.97
C ALA A 68 6.52 4.08 13.45
N SER A 69 5.89 4.88 14.31
CA SER A 69 5.66 4.51 15.72
C SER A 69 4.71 3.30 15.89
N LEU A 70 3.89 3.02 14.90
CA LEU A 70 2.98 1.87 14.87
C LEU A 70 3.61 0.62 14.23
N VAL A 71 4.82 0.72 13.70
CA VAL A 71 5.57 -0.41 13.11
C VAL A 71 6.58 -0.92 14.14
N HIS A 72 6.63 -2.24 14.32
CA HIS A 72 7.52 -2.89 15.27
C HIS A 72 8.54 -3.78 14.55
N ASP A 73 9.64 -4.11 15.25
CA ASP A 73 10.64 -5.04 14.73
C ASP A 73 10.00 -6.37 14.35
N GLY A 74 10.37 -6.88 13.18
CA GLY A 74 9.86 -8.14 12.66
C GLY A 74 8.48 -8.06 11.98
N ASP A 75 7.84 -6.91 11.92
CA ASP A 75 6.59 -6.73 11.18
C ASP A 75 6.79 -7.01 9.68
N THR A 76 5.75 -7.51 9.03
CA THR A 76 5.69 -7.60 7.57
C THR A 76 4.87 -6.44 7.04
N ILE A 77 5.44 -5.63 6.14
CA ILE A 77 4.84 -4.38 5.70
C ILE A 77 4.36 -4.41 4.25
N GLN A 78 3.31 -3.65 3.98
CA GLN A 78 2.87 -3.18 2.67
C GLN A 78 2.86 -1.66 2.67
N LEU A 79 3.49 -1.06 1.66
CA LEU A 79 3.54 0.38 1.43
C LEU A 79 3.08 0.70 0.02
N GLY A 80 2.40 1.83 -0.15
CA GLY A 80 2.13 2.44 -1.45
C GLY A 80 3.26 3.34 -1.93
N ILE A 81 2.97 4.21 -2.88
CA ILE A 81 3.86 5.26 -3.42
C ILE A 81 3.45 6.65 -2.97
N GLY A 82 4.36 7.60 -3.09
CA GLY A 82 4.13 9.02 -2.83
C GLY A 82 4.86 9.55 -1.60
N GLY A 83 4.60 10.80 -1.25
CA GLY A 83 5.34 11.50 -0.20
C GLY A 83 5.20 10.85 1.19
N ILE A 84 4.02 10.35 1.55
CA ILE A 84 3.80 9.70 2.85
C ILE A 84 4.55 8.36 2.94
N PRO A 85 4.43 7.40 2.00
CA PRO A 85 5.25 6.18 2.03
C PRO A 85 6.75 6.45 2.06
N ASN A 86 7.24 7.44 1.31
CA ASN A 86 8.65 7.83 1.35
C ASN A 86 9.04 8.39 2.73
N ALA A 87 8.19 9.21 3.35
CA ALA A 87 8.39 9.68 4.71
C ALA A 87 8.41 8.53 5.71
N VAL A 88 7.44 7.62 5.64
CA VAL A 88 7.41 6.41 6.49
C VAL A 88 8.72 5.64 6.37
N GLY A 89 9.19 5.37 5.14
CA GLY A 89 10.45 4.66 4.91
C GLY A 89 11.64 5.33 5.60
N SER A 90 11.72 6.67 5.59
CA SER A 90 12.81 7.41 6.23
C SER A 90 12.80 7.31 7.77
N PHE A 91 11.64 7.06 8.40
CA PHE A 91 11.50 6.88 9.85
C PHE A 91 11.51 5.40 10.29
N LEU A 92 11.65 4.45 9.37
CA LEU A 92 11.80 3.02 9.69
C LEU A 92 13.25 2.56 9.82
N THR A 93 14.22 3.44 9.66
CA THR A 93 15.66 3.10 9.62
C THR A 93 16.21 2.57 10.94
N ASP A 94 15.51 2.76 12.04
CA ASP A 94 15.83 2.22 13.38
C ASP A 94 15.19 0.86 13.65
N LYS A 95 14.35 0.34 12.73
CA LYS A 95 13.69 -0.95 12.88
C LYS A 95 14.58 -2.10 12.43
N HIS A 96 14.24 -3.29 12.88
CA HIS A 96 15.00 -4.50 12.63
C HIS A 96 14.13 -5.64 12.10
N ASP A 97 14.69 -6.39 11.15
CA ASP A 97 14.11 -7.62 10.61
C ASP A 97 12.69 -7.47 10.04
N LEU A 98 12.36 -6.32 9.46
CA LEU A 98 11.09 -6.15 8.76
C LEU A 98 10.99 -7.11 7.56
N GLY A 99 9.78 -7.46 7.16
CA GLY A 99 9.46 -8.22 5.96
C GLY A 99 8.69 -7.39 4.93
N ILE A 100 8.65 -7.86 3.68
CA ILE A 100 7.80 -7.32 2.62
C ILE A 100 6.81 -8.38 2.16
N HIS A 101 5.53 -8.02 2.14
CA HIS A 101 4.45 -8.66 1.40
C HIS A 101 3.54 -7.52 0.91
N SER A 102 3.76 -7.06 -0.31
CA SER A 102 3.18 -5.82 -0.82
C SER A 102 2.65 -5.99 -2.23
N GLU A 103 1.55 -5.32 -2.56
CA GLU A 103 1.06 -5.25 -3.94
C GLU A 103 2.14 -4.64 -4.84
N MET A 104 2.64 -3.49 -4.46
CA MET A 104 3.69 -2.76 -5.17
C MET A 104 5.03 -2.83 -4.42
N PHE A 105 6.12 -2.99 -5.16
CA PHE A 105 7.47 -2.79 -4.65
C PHE A 105 7.95 -1.39 -5.02
N THR A 106 8.46 -0.65 -4.05
CA THR A 106 8.81 0.77 -4.21
C THR A 106 10.27 1.05 -3.91
N SER A 107 10.77 2.22 -4.35
CA SER A 107 12.16 2.62 -4.12
C SER A 107 12.52 2.70 -2.63
N CYS A 108 11.59 3.14 -1.76
CA CYS A 108 11.89 3.20 -0.33
C CYS A 108 12.08 1.79 0.30
N MET A 109 11.44 0.75 -0.23
CA MET A 109 11.68 -0.63 0.20
C MET A 109 13.10 -1.09 -0.20
N MET A 110 13.55 -0.74 -1.40
CA MET A 110 14.93 -0.98 -1.84
C MET A 110 15.93 -0.34 -0.88
N ASP A 111 15.71 0.92 -0.51
CA ASP A 111 16.59 1.65 0.40
C ASP A 111 16.65 0.98 1.79
N LEU A 112 15.51 0.54 2.33
CA LEU A 112 15.43 -0.18 3.60
C LEU A 112 16.09 -1.57 3.56
N ILE A 113 16.04 -2.28 2.43
CA ILE A 113 16.76 -3.54 2.24
C ILE A 113 18.28 -3.28 2.22
N ASN A 114 18.73 -2.28 1.47
CA ASN A 114 20.13 -1.88 1.39
C ASN A 114 20.69 -1.45 2.75
N ALA A 115 19.86 -0.81 3.58
CA ALA A 115 20.19 -0.45 4.95
C ALA A 115 20.15 -1.63 5.95
N GLY A 116 19.71 -2.83 5.52
CA GLY A 116 19.62 -4.01 6.39
C GLY A 116 18.41 -4.01 7.36
N VAL A 117 17.50 -3.05 7.22
CA VAL A 117 16.27 -2.93 8.01
C VAL A 117 15.26 -4.01 7.62
N ILE A 118 15.10 -4.23 6.32
CA ILE A 118 14.24 -5.27 5.78
C ILE A 118 15.08 -6.50 5.42
N THR A 119 14.86 -7.59 6.15
CA THR A 119 15.57 -8.86 5.94
C THR A 119 14.63 -10.02 5.60
N GLY A 120 13.34 -9.87 5.88
CA GLY A 120 12.33 -10.93 5.71
C GLY A 120 12.49 -12.11 6.67
N LYS A 121 13.48 -12.12 7.57
CA LYS A 121 13.78 -13.27 8.45
C LYS A 121 12.65 -13.62 9.41
N LYS A 122 11.86 -12.65 9.83
CA LYS A 122 10.78 -12.82 10.82
C LYS A 122 9.41 -13.08 10.17
N LYS A 123 9.30 -13.06 8.85
CA LYS A 123 8.05 -13.41 8.16
C LYS A 123 7.54 -14.79 8.61
N THR A 124 6.22 -14.96 8.65
CA THR A 124 5.58 -16.22 9.02
C THR A 124 5.82 -17.29 7.96
N TYR A 125 5.67 -16.94 6.70
CA TYR A 125 6.06 -17.73 5.53
C TYR A 125 6.84 -16.85 4.55
N ASP A 126 7.48 -17.45 3.53
CA ASP A 126 8.39 -16.76 2.62
C ASP A 126 9.55 -16.05 3.36
N LYS A 127 10.11 -16.72 4.37
CA LYS A 127 11.21 -16.16 5.16
C LYS A 127 12.40 -15.82 4.26
N GLY A 128 12.91 -14.61 4.40
CA GLY A 128 14.01 -14.10 3.60
C GLY A 128 13.62 -13.65 2.19
N LEU A 129 12.35 -13.81 1.78
CA LEU A 129 11.87 -13.36 0.48
C LEU A 129 11.08 -12.05 0.60
N HIS A 130 11.28 -11.16 -0.38
CA HIS A 130 10.59 -9.91 -0.55
C HIS A 130 9.56 -10.04 -1.68
N VAL A 131 8.28 -10.16 -1.33
CA VAL A 131 7.23 -10.56 -2.27
C VAL A 131 6.39 -9.36 -2.69
N CYS A 132 6.17 -9.23 -4.01
CA CYS A 132 5.28 -8.22 -4.60
C CYS A 132 4.53 -8.75 -5.82
N ALA A 133 3.50 -8.01 -6.27
CA ALA A 133 2.78 -8.29 -7.50
C ALA A 133 3.31 -7.48 -8.69
N PHE A 134 3.82 -6.28 -8.44
CA PHE A 134 4.48 -5.44 -9.44
C PHE A 134 5.44 -4.45 -8.77
N ALA A 135 6.22 -3.72 -9.57
CA ALA A 135 7.16 -2.73 -9.09
C ALA A 135 7.10 -1.46 -9.91
N GLU A 136 7.16 -0.32 -9.23
CA GLU A 136 7.27 1.00 -9.84
C GLU A 136 8.19 1.92 -9.02
N GLY A 137 9.09 2.62 -9.69
CA GLY A 137 10.02 3.54 -9.03
C GLY A 137 11.06 4.13 -9.97
N VAL A 138 12.21 4.45 -9.43
CA VAL A 138 13.37 4.97 -10.16
C VAL A 138 14.08 3.86 -10.97
N PRO A 139 14.90 4.19 -11.96
CA PRO A 139 15.62 3.17 -12.76
C PRO A 139 16.43 2.20 -11.91
N GLU A 140 17.08 2.67 -10.85
CA GLU A 140 17.90 1.89 -9.94
C GLU A 140 17.11 0.77 -9.22
N LEU A 141 15.81 0.99 -8.99
CA LEU A 141 14.92 -0.02 -8.45
C LEU A 141 14.82 -1.26 -9.36
N TYR A 142 14.70 -1.04 -10.66
CA TYR A 142 14.56 -2.14 -11.60
C TYR A 142 15.86 -2.94 -11.77
N ASP A 143 17.01 -2.26 -11.74
CA ASP A 143 18.31 -2.93 -11.72
C ASP A 143 18.52 -3.72 -10.43
N PHE A 144 18.12 -3.16 -9.28
CA PHE A 144 18.15 -3.82 -7.99
C PHE A 144 17.31 -5.11 -8.00
N LEU A 145 16.04 -5.02 -8.42
CA LEU A 145 15.12 -6.17 -8.45
C LEU A 145 15.57 -7.25 -9.43
N SER A 146 16.13 -6.85 -10.59
CA SER A 146 16.62 -7.79 -11.60
C SER A 146 17.86 -8.57 -11.14
N SER A 147 18.66 -8.00 -10.27
CA SER A 147 19.90 -8.61 -9.76
C SER A 147 19.70 -9.51 -8.54
N ARG A 148 18.48 -9.57 -7.96
CA ARG A 148 18.21 -10.24 -6.67
C ARG A 148 17.22 -11.38 -6.79
N GLU A 149 17.64 -12.55 -6.40
CA GLU A 149 16.80 -13.76 -6.38
C GLU A 149 15.83 -13.81 -5.18
N ASP A 150 16.07 -13.01 -4.15
CA ASP A 150 15.19 -12.90 -2.97
C ASP A 150 14.05 -11.89 -3.14
N CYS A 151 14.04 -11.10 -4.22
CA CYS A 151 12.95 -10.22 -4.62
C CYS A 151 12.04 -10.95 -5.63
N ILE A 152 10.84 -11.34 -5.19
CA ILE A 152 9.99 -12.26 -5.94
C ILE A 152 8.72 -11.59 -6.40
N LEU A 153 8.49 -11.62 -7.72
CA LEU A 153 7.22 -11.24 -8.34
C LEU A 153 6.25 -12.42 -8.30
N ARG A 154 5.06 -12.21 -7.77
CA ARG A 154 3.97 -13.20 -7.76
C ARG A 154 2.69 -12.64 -8.36
N THR A 155 1.73 -13.52 -8.60
CA THR A 155 0.42 -13.13 -9.11
C THR A 155 -0.38 -12.32 -8.09
N GLY A 156 -1.36 -11.55 -8.55
CA GLY A 156 -2.29 -10.88 -7.65
C GLY A 156 -3.03 -11.86 -6.72
N ARG A 157 -3.31 -13.08 -7.17
CA ARG A 157 -3.92 -14.13 -6.33
C ARG A 157 -3.07 -14.50 -5.13
N ASP A 158 -1.75 -14.46 -5.28
CA ASP A 158 -0.82 -14.84 -4.20
C ASP A 158 -0.49 -13.65 -3.28
N VAL A 159 -0.61 -12.42 -3.78
CA VAL A 159 -0.14 -11.23 -3.06
C VAL A 159 -1.29 -10.41 -2.49
N VAL A 160 -2.39 -10.26 -3.23
CA VAL A 160 -3.50 -9.35 -2.88
C VAL A 160 -4.70 -10.11 -2.29
N ASP A 161 -4.73 -11.44 -2.36
CA ASP A 161 -5.77 -12.22 -1.70
C ASP A 161 -5.73 -11.99 -0.18
N PRO A 162 -6.81 -11.50 0.45
CA PRO A 162 -6.84 -11.22 1.87
C PRO A 162 -6.60 -12.47 2.75
N PHE A 163 -6.88 -13.67 2.24
CA PHE A 163 -6.58 -14.92 2.96
C PHE A 163 -5.08 -15.25 2.92
N GLU A 164 -4.38 -14.93 1.84
CA GLU A 164 -2.92 -15.05 1.77
C GLU A 164 -2.24 -14.00 2.65
N ILE A 165 -2.69 -12.74 2.60
CA ILE A 165 -2.22 -11.65 3.46
C ILE A 165 -2.37 -12.03 4.94
N ALA A 166 -3.52 -12.62 5.31
CA ALA A 166 -3.83 -13.02 6.69
C ALA A 166 -2.93 -14.11 7.27
N LYS A 167 -2.21 -14.87 6.43
CA LYS A 167 -1.24 -15.89 6.87
C LYS A 167 0.06 -15.28 7.41
N GLN A 168 0.37 -14.03 7.11
CA GLN A 168 1.50 -13.31 7.70
C GLN A 168 1.07 -12.76 9.07
N ASP A 169 1.70 -13.23 10.16
CA ASP A 169 1.55 -12.61 11.47
C ASP A 169 2.17 -11.21 11.44
N ASN A 170 1.64 -10.29 12.24
CA ASN A 170 2.10 -8.91 12.35
C ASN A 170 2.17 -8.19 10.98
N MET A 171 1.19 -8.44 10.14
CA MET A 171 1.06 -7.75 8.86
C MET A 171 0.61 -6.32 9.07
N VAL A 172 1.34 -5.36 8.53
CA VAL A 172 1.03 -3.92 8.60
C VAL A 172 0.79 -3.39 7.20
N SER A 173 -0.43 -2.96 6.91
CA SER A 173 -0.77 -2.28 5.66
C SER A 173 -0.85 -0.78 5.87
N ILE A 174 -0.16 -0.01 5.00
CA ILE A 174 -0.09 1.44 5.07
C ILE A 174 -0.58 2.00 3.74
N ASN A 175 -1.79 2.57 3.77
CA ASN A 175 -2.48 3.10 2.60
C ASN A 175 -2.94 4.53 2.84
N THR A 176 -3.41 5.18 1.78
CA THR A 176 -4.02 6.52 1.84
C THR A 176 -5.49 6.48 1.46
N LEU A 177 -6.15 7.63 1.51
CA LEU A 177 -7.55 7.78 1.13
C LEU A 177 -7.82 9.13 0.47
N VAL A 178 -8.97 9.24 -0.18
CA VAL A 178 -9.52 10.51 -0.69
C VAL A 178 -10.27 11.23 0.42
N GLU A 179 -11.22 10.55 1.05
CA GLU A 179 -12.02 11.06 2.17
C GLU A 179 -12.56 9.92 3.04
N MET A 180 -12.96 10.26 4.27
CA MET A 180 -13.66 9.35 5.17
C MET A 180 -14.74 10.08 5.97
N ASP A 181 -15.69 9.34 6.54
CA ASP A 181 -16.68 9.90 7.44
C ASP A 181 -16.39 9.61 8.92
N LEU A 182 -17.13 10.27 9.81
CA LEU A 182 -17.00 10.11 11.27
C LEU A 182 -17.41 8.73 11.79
N THR A 183 -18.04 7.89 10.97
CA THR A 183 -18.33 6.49 11.32
C THR A 183 -17.16 5.57 10.99
N GLY A 184 -16.20 6.04 10.19
CA GLY A 184 -15.03 5.30 9.74
C GLY A 184 -15.17 4.67 8.35
N GLN A 185 -16.20 5.01 7.55
CA GLN A 185 -16.28 4.60 6.15
C GLN A 185 -15.23 5.36 5.34
N VAL A 186 -14.54 4.67 4.44
CA VAL A 186 -13.41 5.19 3.67
C VAL A 186 -13.68 5.15 2.18
N CYS A 187 -13.48 6.27 1.51
CA CYS A 187 -13.41 6.37 0.06
C CYS A 187 -11.95 6.61 -0.36
N ALA A 188 -11.40 5.73 -1.22
CA ALA A 188 -10.04 5.85 -1.73
C ALA A 188 -9.97 6.03 -3.27
N GLU A 189 -11.10 5.97 -3.98
CA GLU A 189 -11.14 5.83 -5.43
C GLU A 189 -12.04 6.82 -6.17
N SER A 190 -12.84 7.62 -5.44
CA SER A 190 -13.75 8.61 -6.07
C SER A 190 -13.77 9.95 -5.37
N ILE A 191 -14.22 10.99 -6.09
CA ILE A 191 -14.55 12.32 -5.56
C ILE A 191 -16.03 12.53 -5.82
N GLY A 192 -16.86 12.33 -4.80
CA GLY A 192 -18.29 12.21 -5.00
C GLY A 192 -18.59 11.12 -6.03
N PRO A 193 -19.47 11.35 -7.02
CA PRO A 193 -19.82 10.35 -8.04
C PRO A 193 -18.73 10.15 -9.11
N LYS A 194 -17.65 10.94 -9.10
CA LYS A 194 -16.60 10.85 -10.12
C LYS A 194 -15.54 9.84 -9.69
N GLN A 195 -15.46 8.70 -10.37
CA GLN A 195 -14.39 7.73 -10.24
C GLN A 195 -13.06 8.34 -10.72
N ILE A 196 -11.98 8.21 -9.93
CA ILE A 196 -10.64 8.76 -10.21
C ILE A 196 -9.57 7.68 -10.34
N SER A 197 -9.80 6.49 -9.79
CA SER A 197 -8.89 5.34 -9.87
C SER A 197 -9.69 4.05 -9.76
N GLY A 198 -9.03 2.91 -9.91
CA GLY A 198 -9.52 1.63 -9.39
C GLY A 198 -9.41 1.56 -7.87
N SER A 199 -10.00 0.53 -7.27
CA SER A 199 -9.90 0.26 -5.83
C SER A 199 -8.49 -0.20 -5.42
N GLY A 200 -7.72 -0.78 -6.35
CA GLY A 200 -6.46 -1.46 -6.06
C GLY A 200 -6.62 -2.53 -4.98
N GLY A 201 -5.54 -2.86 -4.30
CA GLY A 201 -5.51 -3.79 -3.17
C GLY A 201 -5.92 -3.19 -1.82
N ALA A 202 -6.32 -1.92 -1.75
CA ALA A 202 -6.54 -1.22 -0.47
C ALA A 202 -7.48 -1.97 0.48
N PHE A 203 -8.66 -2.42 0.00
CA PHE A 203 -9.57 -3.20 0.83
C PHE A 203 -9.04 -4.59 1.16
N CYS A 204 -8.41 -5.26 0.19
CA CYS A 204 -7.83 -6.59 0.40
C CYS A 204 -6.77 -6.59 1.50
N PHE A 205 -5.88 -5.58 1.49
CA PHE A 205 -4.88 -5.42 2.55
C PHE A 205 -5.51 -5.02 3.88
N ALA A 206 -6.50 -4.13 3.91
CA ALA A 206 -7.21 -3.78 5.14
C ALA A 206 -7.90 -5.02 5.76
N TYR A 207 -8.57 -5.83 4.96
CA TYR A 207 -9.25 -7.04 5.42
C TYR A 207 -8.25 -8.15 5.80
N GLY A 208 -7.20 -8.34 5.00
CA GLY A 208 -6.15 -9.32 5.29
C GLY A 208 -5.41 -9.01 6.60
N THR A 209 -5.03 -7.76 6.82
CA THR A 209 -4.38 -7.32 8.07
C THR A 209 -5.31 -7.41 9.28
N TYR A 210 -6.61 -7.12 9.12
CA TYR A 210 -7.61 -7.32 10.18
C TYR A 210 -7.66 -8.79 10.64
N ARG A 211 -7.47 -9.73 9.74
CA ARG A 211 -7.46 -11.18 10.01
C ARG A 211 -6.09 -11.70 10.47
N SER A 212 -5.02 -11.01 10.13
CA SER A 212 -3.65 -11.34 10.54
C SER A 212 -3.52 -11.26 12.07
N LYS A 213 -2.86 -12.24 12.68
CA LYS A 213 -2.55 -12.21 14.11
C LYS A 213 -1.54 -11.08 14.38
N GLY A 214 -1.93 -10.09 15.18
CA GLY A 214 -1.14 -8.88 15.42
C GLY A 214 -1.12 -7.89 14.26
N GLY A 215 -1.96 -8.10 13.23
CA GLY A 215 -2.06 -7.24 12.07
C GLY A 215 -2.63 -5.86 12.37
N ARG A 216 -2.21 -4.85 11.61
CA ARG A 216 -2.61 -3.45 11.74
C ARG A 216 -2.85 -2.82 10.38
N SER A 217 -4.05 -2.29 10.15
CA SER A 217 -4.38 -1.50 8.96
C SER A 217 -4.27 -0.02 9.29
N ILE A 218 -3.38 0.69 8.61
CA ILE A 218 -3.10 2.11 8.83
C ILE A 218 -3.50 2.89 7.59
N LEU A 219 -4.36 3.87 7.76
CA LEU A 219 -4.72 4.84 6.72
C LEU A 219 -4.08 6.18 7.09
N ALA A 220 -3.09 6.59 6.30
CA ALA A 220 -2.27 7.77 6.55
C ALA A 220 -2.49 8.83 5.46
N PHE A 221 -2.86 10.04 5.87
CA PHE A 221 -3.19 11.11 4.93
C PHE A 221 -3.16 12.49 5.61
N PRO A 222 -2.89 13.58 4.88
CA PRO A 222 -3.05 14.92 5.42
C PRO A 222 -4.52 15.18 5.76
N ALA A 223 -4.81 15.74 6.93
CA ALA A 223 -6.17 16.00 7.40
C ALA A 223 -6.97 16.89 6.42
N ARG A 224 -6.27 17.70 5.61
CA ARG A 224 -6.85 18.56 4.60
C ARG A 224 -6.30 18.25 3.22
N SER A 225 -7.14 18.45 2.21
CA SER A 225 -6.72 18.43 0.80
C SER A 225 -5.84 19.66 0.48
N GLY A 226 -5.13 19.64 -0.66
CA GLY A 226 -4.37 20.81 -1.14
C GLY A 226 -5.22 22.08 -1.37
N LYS A 227 -6.56 21.94 -1.44
CA LYS A 227 -7.51 23.06 -1.48
C LYS A 227 -8.04 23.46 -0.10
N GLY A 228 -7.52 22.91 0.98
CA GLY A 228 -7.90 23.21 2.36
C GLY A 228 -9.16 22.51 2.87
N HIS A 229 -9.84 21.69 2.08
CA HIS A 229 -11.02 20.93 2.52
C HIS A 229 -10.64 19.79 3.43
N SER A 230 -11.39 19.58 4.55
CA SER A 230 -11.22 18.42 5.42
C SER A 230 -11.44 17.13 4.64
N LYS A 231 -10.57 16.14 4.87
CA LYS A 231 -10.74 14.78 4.36
C LYS A 231 -11.54 13.89 5.30
N ILE A 232 -11.65 14.28 6.59
CA ILE A 232 -12.58 13.64 7.53
C ILE A 232 -13.83 14.50 7.58
N LYS A 233 -14.99 13.92 7.26
CA LYS A 233 -16.27 14.59 7.08
C LYS A 233 -17.33 13.99 7.99
N ALA A 234 -18.43 14.71 8.24
CA ALA A 234 -19.56 14.14 8.98
C ALA A 234 -20.15 12.90 8.27
N THR A 235 -20.32 13.02 6.95
CA THR A 235 -20.71 11.93 6.03
C THR A 235 -19.87 12.02 4.77
N LEU A 236 -19.68 10.91 4.06
CA LEU A 236 -19.03 10.93 2.75
C LEU A 236 -19.75 11.88 1.79
N THR A 237 -19.01 12.48 0.87
CA THR A 237 -19.60 13.28 -0.20
C THR A 237 -20.67 12.47 -0.94
N PRO A 238 -21.87 13.02 -1.22
CA PRO A 238 -22.91 12.28 -1.92
C PRO A 238 -22.40 11.67 -3.23
N GLY A 239 -22.64 10.36 -3.41
CA GLY A 239 -22.16 9.59 -4.55
C GLY A 239 -20.72 9.08 -4.44
N ALA A 240 -20.00 9.34 -3.34
CA ALA A 240 -18.69 8.74 -3.10
C ALA A 240 -18.82 7.24 -2.82
N VAL A 241 -17.88 6.46 -3.33
CA VAL A 241 -17.83 5.00 -3.17
C VAL A 241 -17.20 4.66 -1.82
N VAL A 242 -17.72 3.66 -1.12
CA VAL A 242 -17.07 3.09 0.07
C VAL A 242 -16.09 2.02 -0.38
N THR A 243 -14.81 2.35 -0.44
CA THR A 243 -13.74 1.42 -0.79
C THR A 243 -13.43 0.47 0.37
N THR A 244 -13.33 1.01 1.60
CA THR A 244 -13.11 0.20 2.81
C THR A 244 -14.24 0.44 3.80
N PRO A 245 -15.02 -0.63 4.11
CA PRO A 245 -16.07 -0.56 5.13
C PRO A 245 -15.49 -0.27 6.51
N ARG A 246 -16.20 0.53 7.32
CA ARG A 246 -15.78 0.95 8.67
C ARG A 246 -15.34 -0.17 9.60
N ASN A 247 -15.81 -1.39 9.35
CA ASN A 247 -15.52 -2.56 10.22
C ASN A 247 -14.05 -3.02 10.12
N TYR A 248 -13.35 -2.63 9.05
CA TYR A 248 -11.98 -3.05 8.75
C TYR A 248 -10.97 -1.91 8.80
N VAL A 249 -11.35 -0.79 9.41
CA VAL A 249 -10.47 0.37 9.60
C VAL A 249 -9.96 0.36 11.04
N ASP A 250 -8.63 0.24 11.21
CA ASP A 250 -8.00 0.16 12.53
C ASP A 250 -7.43 1.51 12.95
N TYR A 251 -6.42 2.02 12.23
CA TYR A 251 -5.69 3.24 12.58
C TYR A 251 -5.83 4.30 11.50
N ILE A 252 -6.09 5.51 11.93
CA ILE A 252 -6.07 6.72 11.11
C ILE A 252 -4.93 7.59 11.61
N VAL A 253 -4.05 8.02 10.69
CA VAL A 253 -2.89 8.85 11.00
C VAL A 253 -2.92 10.11 10.16
N THR A 254 -2.89 11.26 10.83
CA THR A 254 -2.76 12.56 10.20
C THR A 254 -1.56 13.31 10.80
N GLU A 255 -1.27 14.50 10.30
CA GLU A 255 -0.26 15.41 10.87
C GLU A 255 -0.59 15.89 12.30
N PHE A 256 -1.79 15.60 12.80
CA PHE A 256 -2.26 16.01 14.13
C PHE A 256 -2.28 14.86 15.14
N GLY A 257 -2.15 13.61 14.69
CA GLY A 257 -2.08 12.45 15.57
C GLY A 257 -2.67 11.18 15.02
N ILE A 258 -2.86 10.22 15.92
CA ILE A 258 -3.31 8.85 15.62
C ILE A 258 -4.69 8.65 16.26
N ALA A 259 -5.64 8.17 15.46
CA ALA A 259 -6.93 7.70 15.93
C ALA A 259 -7.02 6.18 15.75
N GLU A 260 -7.15 5.43 16.83
CA GLU A 260 -7.47 4.01 16.79
C GLU A 260 -8.98 3.83 16.78
N LEU A 261 -9.51 3.06 15.81
CA LEU A 261 -10.95 2.88 15.59
C LEU A 261 -11.44 1.46 15.91
N LYS A 262 -10.53 0.49 15.98
CA LYS A 262 -10.89 -0.91 16.24
C LYS A 262 -11.52 -1.06 17.62
N GLY A 263 -12.64 -1.80 17.70
CA GLY A 263 -13.34 -2.05 18.96
C GLY A 263 -14.15 -0.87 19.51
N LYS A 264 -14.17 0.29 18.83
CA LYS A 264 -14.89 1.49 19.28
C LYS A 264 -16.31 1.56 18.74
N THR A 265 -17.21 2.12 19.54
CA THR A 265 -18.56 2.51 19.16
C THR A 265 -18.51 3.67 18.14
N ILE A 266 -19.61 3.94 17.43
CA ILE A 266 -19.68 5.04 16.45
C ILE A 266 -19.34 6.39 17.11
N ARG A 267 -19.79 6.64 18.33
CA ARG A 267 -19.47 7.87 19.07
C ARG A 267 -17.99 7.98 19.38
N GLU A 268 -17.40 6.94 19.95
CA GLU A 268 -15.96 6.90 20.26
C GLU A 268 -15.08 7.03 19.00
N ARG A 269 -15.54 6.47 17.86
CA ARG A 269 -14.86 6.66 16.56
C ARG A 269 -14.88 8.12 16.15
N ALA A 270 -16.05 8.78 16.22
CA ALA A 270 -16.18 10.18 15.88
C ALA A 270 -15.29 11.06 16.77
N ASP A 271 -15.28 10.82 18.08
CA ASP A 271 -14.44 11.54 19.05
C ASP A 271 -12.95 11.35 18.73
N ALA A 272 -12.51 10.12 18.45
CA ALA A 272 -11.13 9.81 18.07
C ALA A 272 -10.72 10.48 16.75
N LEU A 273 -11.59 10.46 15.73
CA LEU A 273 -11.34 11.08 14.44
C LEU A 273 -11.29 12.61 14.53
N ILE A 274 -12.13 13.22 15.36
CA ILE A 274 -12.09 14.67 15.62
C ILE A 274 -10.77 15.07 16.27
N SER A 275 -10.26 14.26 17.21
CA SER A 275 -8.94 14.49 17.84
C SER A 275 -7.79 14.43 16.85
N ALA A 276 -7.88 13.60 15.81
CA ALA A 276 -6.90 13.51 14.72
C ALA A 276 -7.02 14.63 13.67
N LEU A 277 -7.97 15.57 13.82
CA LEU A 277 -8.13 16.73 12.94
C LEU A 277 -7.47 18.01 13.47
N TYR A 278 -7.20 18.09 14.78
CA TYR A 278 -6.71 19.30 15.43
C TYR A 278 -5.84 18.96 16.64
N VAL A 279 -4.68 19.60 16.75
CA VAL A 279 -3.93 19.70 18.02
C VAL A 279 -4.66 20.74 18.87
N ASP A 280 -5.15 20.31 20.04
CA ASP A 280 -5.68 21.15 21.13
C ASP A 280 -6.44 22.41 20.71
N GLN A 281 -7.69 22.27 20.28
CA GLN A 281 -8.70 23.25 20.67
C GLN A 281 -9.65 22.56 21.66
N PRO A 282 -9.81 23.09 22.90
CA PRO A 282 -10.80 22.55 23.83
C PRO A 282 -12.17 22.59 23.14
N CYS A 283 -12.84 21.44 23.15
CA CYS A 283 -14.21 21.32 22.64
C CYS A 283 -15.01 22.52 23.12
N ARG A 284 -15.40 23.41 22.22
CA ARG A 284 -16.46 24.36 22.53
C ARG A 284 -17.74 23.51 22.69
N LYS A 285 -18.20 23.49 23.94
CA LYS A 285 -19.46 22.86 24.34
C LYS A 285 -20.63 23.43 23.56
#